data_9167f144964bf3789be9a7eb9de5418a
#
_entry.id   9167f144964bf3789be9a7eb9de5418a
#
_cell.length_a   1.000
_cell.length_b   1.000
_cell.length_c   1.000
_cell.angle_alpha   90.00
_cell.angle_beta   90.00
_cell.angle_gamma   90.00
#
_symmetry.space_group_name_H-M   'P 1'
#
loop_
_entity.id
_entity.type
_entity.pdbx_description
1 polymer ?
#
loop_
_entity_poly.entity_id
_entity_poly.type
_entity_poly.pdbx_seq_one_letter_code
_entity_poly.pdbx_strand_id
1 'polypeptide(L)'
;MTGIDRTRLAALHAEEKERFVELHPTSARLAAEAGEHLLAGVPMPWMTRWPGSFPLFVESAGGGRFTDVDGIDHVDLCLGDTGSMTGHCLPAVAEAVRERTERGITTMLPSADAAWVAAELSRRFGLPRWQMAMTATDANRFVLRFARHLTGRPRIAVMDWCYHGTVDETLAVLAHGRAGDRVVARPGALGPQVDVAVTTAVVPFNDLDALDARLAEGDVACLLMEPALTNIGIVLPEEGYLAGVREVTRRHGVLLVNDETHTICAGPGGATAAWDLEPDLVVIGKPIGGGIPVAAYGMSAEVAERLEGPMLGHDIDVAGVGGTLSGSALAMAAVRATLSTALRQEDFDVAIPLAERFTDGIRQVIDTHDLPWHVQRLGCRAEYWFCPPPRAGAEAAAAVDEELDAFFHLWTVNRGVLLAPFHNMSLFSPFHTEADVDVHTSVFRGAVEALLG
;
A
#
# COMPACT_ATOMS: atom_id res chain seq x y z
N MET A 1 23.17 -1.02 17.72
CA MET A 1 24.16 -1.13 16.61
C MET A 1 24.11 -2.59 16.16
N THR A 2 23.89 -2.84 14.90
CA THR A 2 23.53 -4.14 14.30
C THR A 2 24.61 -5.22 14.30
N GLY A 3 25.79 -4.99 14.86
CA GLY A 3 26.91 -5.95 14.82
C GLY A 3 27.49 -6.23 13.42
N ILE A 4 26.91 -5.64 12.37
CA ILE A 4 27.31 -5.86 10.97
C ILE A 4 28.53 -5.00 10.62
N ASP A 5 29.58 -5.63 10.07
CA ASP A 5 30.76 -4.94 9.52
C ASP A 5 30.39 -4.18 8.24
N ARG A 6 30.38 -2.84 8.32
CA ARG A 6 30.02 -1.97 7.20
C ARG A 6 30.99 -2.02 6.03
N THR A 7 32.28 -2.34 6.29
CA THR A 7 33.27 -2.51 5.22
C THR A 7 32.96 -3.76 4.41
N ARG A 8 32.61 -4.86 5.10
CA ARG A 8 32.18 -6.10 4.46
C ARG A 8 30.89 -5.93 3.68
N LEU A 9 29.89 -5.27 4.29
CA LEU A 9 28.60 -4.95 3.64
C LEU A 9 28.84 -4.20 2.32
N ALA A 10 29.67 -3.14 2.34
CA ALA A 10 29.99 -2.35 1.16
C ALA A 10 30.69 -3.18 0.06
N ALA A 11 31.61 -4.08 0.44
CA ALA A 11 32.29 -4.96 -0.50
C ALA A 11 31.31 -5.95 -1.17
N LEU A 12 30.50 -6.64 -0.38
CA LEU A 12 29.46 -7.56 -0.89
C LEU A 12 28.44 -6.85 -1.78
N HIS A 13 28.02 -5.65 -1.39
CA HIS A 13 27.08 -4.85 -2.20
C HIS A 13 27.70 -4.46 -3.54
N ALA A 14 29.00 -4.13 -3.60
CA ALA A 14 29.69 -3.85 -4.85
C ALA A 14 29.74 -5.07 -5.77
N GLU A 15 30.07 -6.25 -5.22
CA GLU A 15 30.05 -7.51 -5.97
C GLU A 15 28.65 -7.83 -6.54
N GLU A 16 27.61 -7.63 -5.74
CA GLU A 16 26.23 -7.85 -6.21
C GLU A 16 25.79 -6.84 -7.28
N LYS A 17 26.31 -5.61 -7.28
CA LYS A 17 26.08 -4.64 -8.36
C LYS A 17 26.71 -5.07 -9.69
N GLU A 18 27.94 -5.58 -9.64
CA GLU A 18 28.60 -6.11 -10.84
C GLU A 18 27.81 -7.31 -11.39
N ARG A 19 27.43 -8.24 -10.50
CA ARG A 19 26.60 -9.40 -10.86
C ARG A 19 25.27 -9.01 -11.50
N PHE A 20 24.57 -7.99 -10.96
CA PHE A 20 23.32 -7.50 -11.52
C PHE A 20 23.48 -7.02 -12.96
N VAL A 21 24.55 -6.26 -13.25
CA VAL A 21 24.83 -5.74 -14.59
C VAL A 21 25.14 -6.89 -15.56
N GLU A 22 25.88 -7.90 -15.12
CA GLU A 22 26.21 -9.08 -15.94
C GLU A 22 24.95 -9.92 -16.28
N LEU A 23 24.02 -10.05 -15.33
CA LEU A 23 22.79 -10.82 -15.51
C LEU A 23 21.76 -10.15 -16.43
N HIS A 24 21.74 -8.79 -16.53
CA HIS A 24 20.64 -8.07 -17.14
C HIS A 24 21.06 -7.11 -18.29
N PRO A 25 21.79 -7.60 -19.32
CA PRO A 25 22.28 -6.74 -20.42
C PRO A 25 21.15 -6.15 -21.29
N THR A 26 20.03 -6.86 -21.45
CA THR A 26 18.88 -6.38 -22.22
C THR A 26 18.15 -5.28 -21.47
N SER A 27 17.93 -5.44 -20.19
CA SER A 27 17.36 -4.41 -19.31
C SER A 27 18.23 -3.15 -19.30
N ALA A 28 19.57 -3.29 -19.24
CA ALA A 28 20.49 -2.16 -19.32
C ALA A 28 20.34 -1.36 -20.62
N ARG A 29 20.23 -2.05 -21.76
CA ARG A 29 20.00 -1.41 -23.08
C ARG A 29 18.67 -0.68 -23.13
N LEU A 30 17.59 -1.33 -22.68
CA LEU A 30 16.25 -0.71 -22.65
C LEU A 30 16.18 0.49 -21.70
N ALA A 31 16.87 0.43 -20.55
CA ALA A 31 16.97 1.56 -19.63
C ALA A 31 17.67 2.77 -20.28
N ALA A 32 18.74 2.53 -21.06
CA ALA A 32 19.41 3.59 -21.79
C ALA A 32 18.51 4.22 -22.87
N GLU A 33 17.80 3.39 -23.66
CA GLU A 33 16.83 3.85 -24.67
C GLU A 33 15.66 4.64 -24.02
N ALA A 34 15.11 4.14 -22.91
CA ALA A 34 14.03 4.80 -22.19
C ALA A 34 14.48 6.17 -21.63
N GLY A 35 15.74 6.30 -21.22
CA GLY A 35 16.33 7.52 -20.70
C GLY A 35 16.34 8.69 -21.71
N GLU A 36 16.23 8.42 -23.01
CA GLU A 36 16.15 9.46 -24.03
C GLU A 36 14.81 10.21 -24.02
N HIS A 37 13.73 9.58 -23.54
CA HIS A 37 12.38 10.11 -23.71
C HIS A 37 11.55 10.13 -22.41
N LEU A 38 11.89 9.33 -21.41
CA LEU A 38 11.20 9.28 -20.14
C LEU A 38 11.97 10.02 -19.05
N LEU A 39 11.26 10.81 -18.25
CA LEU A 39 11.85 11.45 -17.08
C LEU A 39 12.45 10.39 -16.13
N ALA A 40 13.74 10.51 -15.85
CA ALA A 40 14.51 9.52 -15.09
C ALA A 40 14.52 8.10 -15.73
N GLY A 41 14.22 7.97 -17.02
CA GLY A 41 14.23 6.70 -17.76
C GLY A 41 13.09 5.73 -17.42
N VAL A 42 12.07 6.15 -16.69
CA VAL A 42 10.97 5.30 -16.22
C VAL A 42 9.61 5.97 -16.41
N PRO A 43 8.52 5.19 -16.61
CA PRO A 43 7.16 5.74 -16.70
C PRO A 43 6.65 6.40 -15.42
N MET A 44 7.18 6.01 -14.26
CA MET A 44 6.75 6.50 -12.95
C MET A 44 7.96 6.55 -12.00
N PRO A 45 8.15 7.66 -11.24
CA PRO A 45 9.39 7.90 -10.47
C PRO A 45 9.79 6.78 -9.50
N TRP A 46 8.84 6.06 -8.90
CA TRP A 46 9.14 4.98 -7.96
C TRP A 46 9.83 3.79 -8.62
N MET A 47 9.70 3.64 -9.94
CA MET A 47 10.42 2.60 -10.70
C MET A 47 11.93 2.82 -10.72
N THR A 48 12.44 3.97 -10.26
CA THR A 48 13.87 4.20 -10.04
C THR A 48 14.40 3.64 -8.72
N ARG A 49 13.51 3.18 -7.83
CA ARG A 49 13.88 2.70 -6.48
C ARG A 49 14.30 1.22 -6.45
N TRP A 50 14.17 0.51 -7.56
CA TRP A 50 14.60 -0.88 -7.64
C TRP A 50 16.10 -1.00 -7.39
N PRO A 51 16.55 -2.08 -6.71
CA PRO A 51 17.98 -2.30 -6.51
C PRO A 51 18.67 -2.53 -7.86
N GLY A 52 19.92 -2.15 -7.94
CA GLY A 52 20.71 -2.28 -9.16
C GLY A 52 20.99 -0.95 -9.86
N SER A 53 21.80 -1.02 -10.93
CA SER A 53 22.25 0.16 -11.67
C SER A 53 21.19 0.75 -12.61
N PHE A 54 20.13 -0.01 -12.89
CA PHE A 54 19.00 0.33 -13.75
C PHE A 54 17.78 -0.54 -13.39
N PRO A 55 16.54 -0.16 -13.74
CA PRO A 55 15.36 -0.99 -13.48
C PRO A 55 15.36 -2.25 -14.35
N LEU A 56 14.82 -3.34 -13.81
CA LEU A 56 14.46 -4.51 -14.60
C LEU A 56 13.28 -4.19 -15.52
N PHE A 57 13.31 -4.74 -16.73
CA PHE A 57 12.18 -4.71 -17.66
C PHE A 57 11.52 -6.08 -17.68
N VAL A 58 10.18 -6.10 -17.54
CA VAL A 58 9.38 -7.33 -17.51
C VAL A 58 8.95 -7.72 -18.90
N GLU A 59 9.11 -8.98 -19.28
CA GLU A 59 8.56 -9.55 -20.51
C GLU A 59 7.15 -10.10 -20.26
N SER A 60 6.97 -10.89 -19.22
CA SER A 60 5.68 -11.49 -18.87
C SER A 60 5.56 -11.74 -17.38
N ALA A 61 4.31 -11.81 -16.89
CA ALA A 61 4.01 -12.15 -15.51
C ALA A 61 2.78 -13.05 -15.42
N GLY A 62 2.79 -14.01 -14.47
CA GLY A 62 1.67 -14.93 -14.25
C GLY A 62 1.69 -15.50 -12.83
N GLY A 63 0.54 -15.54 -12.18
CA GLY A 63 0.45 -16.00 -10.80
C GLY A 63 1.35 -15.22 -9.84
N GLY A 64 2.26 -15.90 -9.14
CA GLY A 64 3.22 -15.31 -8.21
C GLY A 64 4.61 -15.09 -8.80
N ARG A 65 4.76 -15.03 -10.12
CA ARG A 65 6.07 -14.96 -10.80
C ARG A 65 6.05 -14.01 -11.99
N PHE A 66 7.23 -13.55 -12.39
CA PHE A 66 7.44 -12.89 -13.67
C PHE A 66 8.75 -13.33 -14.31
N THR A 67 8.83 -13.18 -15.64
CA THR A 67 10.06 -13.35 -16.42
C THR A 67 10.49 -11.97 -16.90
N ASP A 68 11.76 -11.62 -16.71
CA ASP A 68 12.32 -10.39 -17.22
C ASP A 68 12.74 -10.53 -18.70
N VAL A 69 13.09 -9.41 -19.35
CA VAL A 69 13.51 -9.38 -20.77
C VAL A 69 14.87 -10.04 -21.02
N ASP A 70 15.60 -10.38 -19.96
CA ASP A 70 16.85 -11.13 -20.04
C ASP A 70 16.61 -12.65 -19.89
N GLY A 71 15.34 -13.07 -19.72
CA GLY A 71 14.89 -14.46 -19.66
C GLY A 71 15.03 -15.09 -18.28
N ILE A 72 15.18 -14.29 -17.23
CA ILE A 72 15.31 -14.78 -15.85
C ILE A 72 13.91 -14.81 -15.21
N ASP A 73 13.58 -15.95 -14.60
CA ASP A 73 12.35 -16.14 -13.83
C ASP A 73 12.54 -15.70 -12.38
N HIS A 74 11.61 -14.89 -11.89
CA HIS A 74 11.60 -14.37 -10.54
C HIS A 74 10.37 -14.82 -9.75
N VAL A 75 10.53 -15.19 -8.49
CA VAL A 75 9.44 -15.21 -7.51
C VAL A 75 9.11 -13.76 -7.17
N ASP A 76 7.89 -13.35 -7.41
CA ASP A 76 7.45 -11.97 -7.17
C ASP A 76 6.76 -11.84 -5.82
N LEU A 77 7.51 -11.48 -4.79
CA LEU A 77 6.98 -11.16 -3.47
C LEU A 77 6.57 -9.69 -3.32
N CYS A 78 6.81 -8.86 -4.36
CA CYS A 78 6.30 -7.49 -4.40
C CYS A 78 4.84 -7.43 -4.86
N LEU A 79 4.46 -8.24 -5.86
CA LEU A 79 3.11 -8.27 -6.47
C LEU A 79 2.59 -6.85 -6.78
N GLY A 80 3.45 -6.04 -7.42
CA GLY A 80 3.12 -4.67 -7.80
C GLY A 80 2.73 -3.79 -6.61
N ASP A 81 3.36 -3.97 -5.47
CA ASP A 81 3.07 -3.27 -4.22
C ASP A 81 1.57 -3.32 -3.87
N THR A 82 1.04 -4.53 -3.69
CA THR A 82 -0.37 -4.86 -3.44
C THR A 82 -1.26 -4.85 -4.71
N GLY A 83 -0.87 -4.14 -5.77
CA GLY A 83 -1.67 -4.04 -7.00
C GLY A 83 -2.03 -5.39 -7.63
N SER A 84 -1.15 -6.37 -7.53
CA SER A 84 -1.30 -7.73 -8.03
C SER A 84 -1.28 -8.80 -6.93
N MET A 85 -1.67 -8.46 -5.69
CA MET A 85 -1.70 -9.44 -4.59
C MET A 85 -2.61 -10.65 -4.86
N THR A 86 -3.52 -10.54 -5.82
CA THR A 86 -4.36 -11.64 -6.30
C THR A 86 -3.62 -12.60 -7.24
N GLY A 87 -2.37 -12.31 -7.58
CA GLY A 87 -1.61 -12.94 -8.65
C GLY A 87 -1.72 -12.18 -9.97
N HIS A 88 -0.66 -12.28 -10.77
CA HIS A 88 -0.62 -11.68 -12.11
C HIS A 88 -1.50 -12.42 -13.10
N CYS A 89 -2.03 -11.71 -14.09
CA CYS A 89 -2.72 -12.27 -15.26
C CYS A 89 -3.87 -13.24 -14.89
N LEU A 90 -4.76 -12.82 -13.97
CA LEU A 90 -5.94 -13.61 -13.62
C LEU A 90 -6.77 -13.92 -14.87
N PRO A 91 -7.00 -15.20 -15.25
CA PRO A 91 -7.70 -15.55 -16.49
C PRO A 91 -9.09 -14.92 -16.61
N ALA A 92 -9.84 -14.87 -15.51
CA ALA A 92 -11.18 -14.27 -15.49
C ALA A 92 -11.16 -12.76 -15.75
N VAL A 93 -10.14 -12.06 -15.25
CA VAL A 93 -9.96 -10.62 -15.48
C VAL A 93 -9.53 -10.36 -16.93
N ALA A 94 -8.56 -11.13 -17.42
CA ALA A 94 -8.09 -11.02 -18.81
C ALA A 94 -9.24 -11.24 -19.80
N GLU A 95 -10.11 -12.23 -19.57
CA GLU A 95 -11.26 -12.48 -20.41
C GLU A 95 -12.32 -11.38 -20.31
N ALA A 96 -12.66 -10.91 -19.11
CA ALA A 96 -13.60 -9.82 -18.91
C ALA A 96 -13.14 -8.52 -19.59
N VAL A 97 -11.81 -8.21 -19.53
CA VAL A 97 -11.20 -7.08 -20.21
C VAL A 97 -11.31 -7.25 -21.74
N ARG A 98 -10.96 -8.43 -22.28
CA ARG A 98 -11.06 -8.74 -23.69
C ARG A 98 -12.48 -8.55 -24.22
N GLU A 99 -13.47 -9.19 -23.57
CA GLU A 99 -14.87 -9.04 -23.95
C GLU A 99 -15.37 -7.60 -23.87
N ARG A 100 -14.94 -6.86 -22.83
CA ARG A 100 -15.39 -5.49 -22.65
C ARG A 100 -14.81 -4.53 -23.68
N THR A 101 -13.58 -4.73 -24.13
CA THR A 101 -12.97 -3.90 -25.19
C THR A 101 -13.75 -3.99 -26.51
N GLU A 102 -14.38 -5.11 -26.82
CA GLU A 102 -15.22 -5.30 -28.01
C GLU A 102 -16.59 -4.58 -27.90
N ARG A 103 -17.01 -4.17 -26.69
CA ARG A 103 -18.35 -3.64 -26.40
C ARG A 103 -18.37 -2.18 -25.94
N GLY A 104 -17.21 -1.51 -25.97
CA GLY A 104 -17.03 -0.12 -25.54
C GLY A 104 -16.68 -0.01 -24.05
N ILE A 105 -15.62 0.73 -23.75
CA ILE A 105 -14.96 0.78 -22.44
C ILE A 105 -15.31 2.03 -21.63
N THR A 106 -15.59 3.15 -22.30
CA THR A 106 -15.89 4.44 -21.65
C THR A 106 -17.11 5.09 -22.28
N THR A 107 -18.23 5.07 -21.59
CA THR A 107 -19.53 5.50 -22.13
C THR A 107 -20.15 6.66 -21.35
N MET A 108 -19.57 7.07 -20.21
CA MET A 108 -20.21 7.99 -19.23
C MET A 108 -21.58 7.53 -18.74
N LEU A 109 -21.94 6.28 -19.02
CA LEU A 109 -23.16 5.62 -18.55
C LEU A 109 -22.77 4.38 -17.73
N PRO A 110 -23.52 4.07 -16.64
CA PRO A 110 -23.20 2.91 -15.82
C PRO A 110 -23.43 1.61 -16.60
N SER A 111 -22.55 0.63 -16.39
CA SER A 111 -22.77 -0.74 -16.84
C SER A 111 -23.52 -1.55 -15.77
N ALA A 112 -24.11 -2.68 -16.16
CA ALA A 112 -24.79 -3.58 -15.23
C ALA A 112 -23.85 -4.12 -14.13
N ASP A 113 -22.55 -4.18 -14.39
CA ASP A 113 -21.55 -4.61 -13.42
C ASP A 113 -21.45 -3.70 -12.21
N ALA A 114 -21.72 -2.40 -12.38
CA ALA A 114 -21.64 -1.42 -11.29
C ALA A 114 -22.57 -1.77 -10.10
N ALA A 115 -23.79 -2.24 -10.38
CA ALA A 115 -24.72 -2.63 -9.33
C ALA A 115 -24.23 -3.84 -8.54
N TRP A 116 -23.71 -4.85 -9.24
CA TRP A 116 -23.12 -6.03 -8.60
C TRP A 116 -21.87 -5.69 -7.78
N VAL A 117 -20.97 -4.88 -8.34
CA VAL A 117 -19.74 -4.44 -7.66
C VAL A 117 -20.08 -3.70 -6.36
N ALA A 118 -21.02 -2.73 -6.41
CA ALA A 118 -21.43 -1.99 -5.22
C ALA A 118 -22.04 -2.90 -4.15
N ALA A 119 -22.87 -3.87 -4.53
CA ALA A 119 -23.45 -4.85 -3.60
C ALA A 119 -22.39 -5.75 -2.97
N GLU A 120 -21.41 -6.19 -3.75
CA GLU A 120 -20.32 -7.05 -3.26
C GLU A 120 -19.37 -6.28 -2.31
N LEU A 121 -19.03 -5.03 -2.62
CA LEU A 121 -18.26 -4.18 -1.72
C LEU A 121 -19.04 -3.90 -0.41
N SER A 122 -20.35 -3.66 -0.50
CA SER A 122 -21.19 -3.49 0.69
C SER A 122 -21.18 -4.73 1.57
N ARG A 123 -21.28 -5.92 0.97
CA ARG A 123 -21.22 -7.18 1.69
C ARG A 123 -19.89 -7.41 2.39
N ARG A 124 -18.77 -7.03 1.75
CA ARG A 124 -17.41 -7.25 2.28
C ARG A 124 -17.05 -6.30 3.42
N PHE A 125 -17.38 -5.02 3.26
CA PHE A 125 -16.93 -3.96 4.18
C PHE A 125 -18.02 -3.46 5.13
N GLY A 126 -19.26 -3.92 5.00
CA GLY A 126 -20.37 -3.51 5.88
C GLY A 126 -20.93 -2.11 5.62
N LEU A 127 -20.40 -1.35 4.66
CA LEU A 127 -20.88 0.00 4.32
C LEU A 127 -21.88 -0.03 3.17
N PRO A 128 -23.07 0.61 3.29
CA PRO A 128 -24.17 0.40 2.35
C PRO A 128 -24.10 1.19 1.04
N ARG A 129 -23.23 2.20 0.92
CA ARG A 129 -23.13 3.05 -0.27
C ARG A 129 -21.70 3.17 -0.76
N TRP A 130 -21.53 3.05 -2.08
CA TRP A 130 -20.21 3.02 -2.73
C TRP A 130 -20.18 3.91 -3.96
N GLN A 131 -19.03 4.53 -4.20
CA GLN A 131 -18.67 5.19 -5.44
C GLN A 131 -17.26 4.79 -5.89
N MET A 132 -16.96 5.06 -7.16
CA MET A 132 -15.72 4.64 -7.80
C MET A 132 -14.81 5.82 -8.12
N ALA A 133 -13.51 5.57 -8.07
CA ALA A 133 -12.45 6.46 -8.50
C ALA A 133 -11.48 5.72 -9.42
N MET A 134 -10.55 6.40 -10.05
CA MET A 134 -9.50 5.75 -10.85
C MET A 134 -8.36 5.23 -9.97
N THR A 135 -8.03 5.95 -8.93
CA THR A 135 -6.94 5.61 -8.00
C THR A 135 -7.39 5.83 -6.55
N ALA A 136 -6.71 5.17 -5.60
CA ALA A 136 -6.94 5.47 -4.19
C ALA A 136 -6.59 6.92 -3.82
N THR A 137 -5.64 7.55 -4.52
CA THR A 137 -5.38 8.99 -4.40
C THR A 137 -6.64 9.82 -4.67
N ASP A 138 -7.35 9.54 -5.78
CA ASP A 138 -8.58 10.27 -6.10
C ASP A 138 -9.68 9.97 -5.10
N ALA A 139 -9.83 8.69 -4.69
CA ALA A 139 -10.79 8.29 -3.68
C ALA A 139 -10.54 9.04 -2.36
N ASN A 140 -9.29 9.10 -1.89
CA ASN A 140 -8.89 9.86 -0.70
C ASN A 140 -9.22 11.35 -0.85
N ARG A 141 -8.91 11.97 -1.99
CA ARG A 141 -9.27 13.38 -2.25
C ARG A 141 -10.78 13.61 -2.16
N PHE A 142 -11.59 12.68 -2.67
CA PHE A 142 -13.04 12.81 -2.66
C PHE A 142 -13.60 12.65 -1.24
N VAL A 143 -13.16 11.67 -0.47
CA VAL A 143 -13.65 11.50 0.91
C VAL A 143 -13.22 12.64 1.82
N LEU A 144 -12.02 13.21 1.65
CA LEU A 144 -11.57 14.41 2.37
C LEU A 144 -12.46 15.63 2.06
N ARG A 145 -12.88 15.78 0.80
CA ARG A 145 -13.80 16.83 0.39
C ARG A 145 -15.18 16.65 1.01
N PHE A 146 -15.71 15.42 1.01
CA PHE A 146 -16.96 15.12 1.69
C PHE A 146 -16.88 15.40 3.19
N ALA A 147 -15.82 14.98 3.85
CA ALA A 147 -15.65 15.22 5.27
C ALA A 147 -15.65 16.71 5.62
N ARG A 148 -14.92 17.53 4.86
CA ARG A 148 -14.92 18.99 5.02
C ARG A 148 -16.31 19.60 4.78
N HIS A 149 -17.03 19.14 3.74
CA HIS A 149 -18.38 19.60 3.45
C HIS A 149 -19.36 19.29 4.58
N LEU A 150 -19.34 18.04 5.07
CA LEU A 150 -20.27 17.58 6.09
C LEU A 150 -20.04 18.18 7.48
N THR A 151 -18.81 18.51 7.81
CA THR A 151 -18.43 19.02 9.14
C THR A 151 -18.24 20.54 9.18
N GLY A 152 -18.04 21.18 8.03
CA GLY A 152 -17.68 22.59 7.94
C GLY A 152 -16.28 22.90 8.47
N ARG A 153 -15.46 21.89 8.78
CA ARG A 153 -14.14 22.02 9.36
C ARG A 153 -13.07 22.00 8.27
N PRO A 154 -12.01 22.82 8.37
CA PRO A 154 -11.03 22.97 7.27
C PRO A 154 -9.94 21.91 7.26
N ARG A 155 -9.55 21.36 8.42
CA ARG A 155 -8.40 20.46 8.55
C ARG A 155 -8.80 19.00 8.43
N ILE A 156 -7.83 18.20 8.02
CA ILE A 156 -7.86 16.73 8.16
C ILE A 156 -6.84 16.28 9.21
N ALA A 157 -7.00 15.10 9.76
CA ALA A 157 -5.97 14.44 10.54
C ALA A 157 -5.44 13.20 9.81
N VAL A 158 -4.15 12.94 9.94
CA VAL A 158 -3.47 11.75 9.45
C VAL A 158 -2.52 11.21 10.51
N MET A 159 -2.15 9.93 10.41
CA MET A 159 -1.11 9.35 11.26
C MET A 159 0.27 9.78 10.78
N ASP A 160 1.19 9.97 11.72
CA ASP A 160 2.57 10.33 11.40
C ASP A 160 3.24 9.24 10.55
N TRP A 161 3.91 9.63 9.47
CA TRP A 161 4.55 8.76 8.49
C TRP A 161 3.60 7.80 7.73
N CYS A 162 2.31 8.06 7.69
CA CYS A 162 1.36 7.33 6.82
C CYS A 162 1.57 7.65 5.34
N TYR A 163 0.88 6.91 4.47
CA TYR A 163 0.82 7.21 3.04
C TYR A 163 -0.57 6.95 2.48
N HIS A 164 -1.17 7.97 1.86
CA HIS A 164 -2.52 7.93 1.30
C HIS A 164 -2.55 8.37 -0.17
N GLY A 165 -1.56 7.94 -0.94
CA GLY A 165 -1.37 8.38 -2.31
C GLY A 165 -0.74 9.79 -2.40
N THR A 166 -0.89 10.43 -3.56
CA THR A 166 -0.31 11.75 -3.84
C THR A 166 -1.27 12.90 -3.52
N VAL A 167 -1.95 12.81 -2.38
CA VAL A 167 -2.79 13.88 -1.84
C VAL A 167 -1.91 14.84 -1.05
N ASP A 168 -1.78 16.08 -1.51
CA ASP A 168 -0.83 17.06 -0.95
C ASP A 168 -0.97 17.23 0.57
N GLU A 169 -2.21 17.33 1.06
CA GLU A 169 -2.49 17.49 2.49
C GLU A 169 -2.02 16.30 3.34
N THR A 170 -1.90 15.10 2.76
CA THR A 170 -1.48 13.88 3.50
C THR A 170 0.03 13.67 3.51
N LEU A 171 0.79 14.44 2.71
CA LEU A 171 2.24 14.39 2.68
C LEU A 171 2.83 15.25 3.82
N ALA A 172 2.44 14.95 5.04
CA ALA A 172 2.76 15.67 6.26
C ALA A 172 3.34 14.73 7.34
N VAL A 173 4.27 15.23 8.12
CA VAL A 173 4.89 14.52 9.27
C VAL A 173 5.06 15.46 10.44
N LEU A 174 5.35 14.91 11.63
CA LEU A 174 5.75 15.67 12.81
C LEU A 174 7.25 15.95 12.79
N ALA A 175 7.62 17.21 12.91
CA ALA A 175 8.98 17.63 13.23
C ALA A 175 9.07 17.94 14.71
N HIS A 176 9.80 17.10 15.44
CA HIS A 176 10.02 17.27 16.88
C HIS A 176 11.04 18.39 17.13
N GLY A 177 10.74 19.30 18.03
CA GLY A 177 11.59 20.45 18.31
C GLY A 177 11.50 20.94 19.75
N ARG A 178 12.50 21.74 20.20
CA ARG A 178 12.53 22.32 21.55
C ARG A 178 11.33 23.21 21.87
N ALA A 179 10.66 23.74 20.85
CA ALA A 179 9.46 24.58 20.99
C ALA A 179 8.14 23.79 20.86
N GLY A 180 8.21 22.46 20.91
CA GLY A 180 7.10 21.56 20.65
C GLY A 180 7.08 21.02 19.20
N ASP A 181 6.17 20.08 18.94
CA ASP A 181 6.03 19.44 17.65
C ASP A 181 5.34 20.37 16.65
N ARG A 182 5.77 20.29 15.41
CA ARG A 182 5.18 21.07 14.30
C ARG A 182 4.87 20.14 13.12
N VAL A 183 3.74 20.38 12.46
CA VAL A 183 3.44 19.74 11.20
C VAL A 183 4.28 20.38 10.08
N VAL A 184 5.00 19.55 9.34
CA VAL A 184 5.83 19.95 8.20
C VAL A 184 5.58 19.02 7.01
N ALA A 185 5.97 19.46 5.81
CA ALA A 185 5.94 18.62 4.63
C ALA A 185 6.84 17.39 4.84
N ARG A 186 6.37 16.23 4.35
CA ARG A 186 7.12 14.97 4.41
C ARG A 186 8.44 15.12 3.65
N PRO A 187 9.58 14.70 4.21
CA PRO A 187 10.87 14.72 3.51
C PRO A 187 10.80 13.97 2.17
N GLY A 188 11.36 14.58 1.13
CA GLY A 188 11.34 14.00 -0.23
C GLY A 188 10.10 14.33 -1.07
N ALA A 189 9.04 14.90 -0.49
CA ALA A 189 7.93 15.43 -1.28
C ALA A 189 8.39 16.65 -2.09
N LEU A 190 8.07 16.66 -3.40
CA LEU A 190 8.44 17.76 -4.29
C LEU A 190 7.50 18.96 -4.09
N GLY A 191 8.02 20.13 -4.23
CA GLY A 191 7.21 21.31 -4.23
C GLY A 191 7.76 22.41 -3.38
N PRO A 192 7.02 23.55 -3.35
CA PRO A 192 6.08 23.84 -2.26
C PRO A 192 4.70 23.22 -2.51
N GLN A 193 4.21 22.52 -1.50
CA GLN A 193 2.88 21.95 -1.45
C GLN A 193 1.87 22.96 -0.88
N VAL A 194 0.64 22.53 -0.64
CA VAL A 194 -0.27 23.23 0.27
C VAL A 194 0.42 23.44 1.62
N ASP A 195 0.08 24.48 2.34
CA ASP A 195 0.61 24.68 3.70
C ASP A 195 0.01 23.61 4.64
N VAL A 196 0.74 22.51 4.79
CA VAL A 196 0.29 21.37 5.62
C VAL A 196 0.13 21.75 7.09
N ALA A 197 0.82 22.79 7.57
CA ALA A 197 0.62 23.30 8.93
C ALA A 197 -0.77 23.95 9.12
N VAL A 198 -1.39 24.38 8.02
CA VAL A 198 -2.76 24.96 8.03
C VAL A 198 -3.81 23.90 7.72
N THR A 199 -3.53 22.99 6.79
CA THR A 199 -4.54 22.05 6.26
C THR A 199 -4.61 20.73 7.01
N THR A 200 -3.57 20.36 7.76
CA THR A 200 -3.39 19.02 8.28
C THR A 200 -3.02 19.02 9.77
N ALA A 201 -3.57 18.07 10.49
CA ALA A 201 -3.13 17.65 11.81
C ALA A 201 -2.41 16.30 11.65
N VAL A 202 -1.27 16.14 12.28
CA VAL A 202 -0.54 14.86 12.30
C VAL A 202 -0.52 14.34 13.73
N VAL A 203 -0.83 13.03 13.89
CA VAL A 203 -0.93 12.38 15.19
C VAL A 203 -0.06 11.12 15.20
N PRO A 204 0.70 10.84 16.25
CA PRO A 204 1.43 9.59 16.38
C PRO A 204 0.47 8.39 16.38
N PHE A 205 0.85 7.31 15.70
CA PHE A 205 0.14 6.04 15.76
C PHE A 205 0.35 5.40 17.16
N ASN A 206 -0.64 4.69 17.68
CA ASN A 206 -0.66 4.11 19.02
C ASN A 206 -0.63 5.15 20.18
N ASP A 207 -1.04 6.40 19.94
CA ASP A 207 -1.13 7.45 20.96
C ASP A 207 -2.55 8.06 21.01
N LEU A 208 -3.42 7.50 21.84
CA LEU A 208 -4.80 7.97 22.01
C LEU A 208 -4.87 9.33 22.71
N ASP A 209 -3.94 9.64 23.61
CA ASP A 209 -3.92 10.90 24.34
C ASP A 209 -3.59 12.06 23.38
N ALA A 210 -2.59 11.88 22.51
CA ALA A 210 -2.27 12.84 21.49
C ALA A 210 -3.44 13.03 20.49
N LEU A 211 -4.11 11.94 20.11
CA LEU A 211 -5.29 12.01 19.24
C LEU A 211 -6.43 12.79 19.91
N ASP A 212 -6.78 12.46 21.16
CA ASP A 212 -7.88 13.13 21.89
C ASP A 212 -7.59 14.62 22.06
N ALA A 213 -6.38 14.96 22.51
CA ALA A 213 -5.96 16.35 22.67
C ALA A 213 -6.05 17.15 21.35
N ARG A 214 -5.61 16.52 20.23
CA ARG A 214 -5.65 17.19 18.93
C ARG A 214 -7.06 17.38 18.39
N LEU A 215 -7.94 16.39 18.53
CA LEU A 215 -9.33 16.48 18.07
C LEU A 215 -10.17 17.42 18.93
N ALA A 216 -9.83 17.62 20.20
CA ALA A 216 -10.48 18.58 21.10
C ALA A 216 -10.37 20.05 20.62
N GLU A 217 -9.43 20.39 19.74
CA GLU A 217 -9.35 21.73 19.11
C GLU A 217 -10.55 22.03 18.21
N GLY A 218 -11.30 21.02 17.74
CA GLY A 218 -12.58 21.17 17.06
C GLY A 218 -12.52 21.59 15.59
N ASP A 219 -11.34 21.66 14.98
CA ASP A 219 -11.13 22.13 13.60
C ASP A 219 -10.88 20.99 12.58
N VAL A 220 -10.84 19.72 13.03
CA VAL A 220 -10.58 18.54 12.20
C VAL A 220 -11.88 17.95 11.66
N ALA A 221 -11.96 17.78 10.33
CA ALA A 221 -13.11 17.21 9.63
C ALA A 221 -13.15 15.68 9.70
N CYS A 222 -12.01 15.05 9.48
CA CYS A 222 -11.87 13.59 9.52
C CYS A 222 -10.46 13.18 9.96
N LEU A 223 -10.37 11.95 10.46
CA LEU A 223 -9.13 11.20 10.58
C LEU A 223 -9.07 10.22 9.42
N LEU A 224 -8.08 10.38 8.53
CA LEU A 224 -7.74 9.41 7.49
C LEU A 224 -6.57 8.57 7.98
N MET A 225 -6.75 7.25 8.06
CA MET A 225 -5.72 6.35 8.58
C MET A 225 -5.72 4.98 7.90
N GLU A 226 -4.57 4.34 7.88
CA GLU A 226 -4.48 2.90 7.72
C GLU A 226 -4.78 2.24 9.09
N PRO A 227 -5.56 1.15 9.16
CA PRO A 227 -5.78 0.41 10.42
C PRO A 227 -4.51 -0.16 11.05
N ALA A 228 -3.47 -0.41 10.24
CA ALA A 228 -2.09 -0.64 10.65
C ALA A 228 -1.19 0.15 9.69
N LEU A 229 -0.09 0.75 10.17
CA LEU A 229 0.85 1.41 9.26
C LEU A 229 1.55 0.37 8.39
N THR A 230 1.68 0.66 7.09
CA THR A 230 2.30 -0.26 6.13
C THR A 230 3.32 0.38 5.20
N ASN A 231 3.46 1.71 5.24
CA ASN A 231 4.32 2.44 4.30
C ASN A 231 5.78 2.60 4.76
N ILE A 232 6.04 2.41 6.04
CA ILE A 232 7.36 2.51 6.67
C ILE A 232 7.72 1.23 7.45
N GLY A 233 7.19 0.12 6.98
CA GLY A 233 7.13 -1.14 7.69
C GLY A 233 5.78 -1.38 8.34
N ILE A 234 5.56 -2.62 8.79
CA ILE A 234 4.31 -2.98 9.46
C ILE A 234 4.39 -2.55 10.92
N VAL A 235 3.60 -1.52 11.29
CA VAL A 235 3.36 -1.16 12.69
C VAL A 235 1.92 -1.52 13.04
N LEU A 236 1.75 -2.53 13.87
CA LEU A 236 0.43 -3.00 14.30
C LEU A 236 -0.18 -2.09 15.37
N PRO A 237 -1.52 -1.98 15.42
CA PRO A 237 -2.19 -1.29 16.52
C PRO A 237 -1.98 -2.06 17.83
N GLU A 238 -1.73 -1.32 18.91
CA GLU A 238 -1.73 -1.88 20.27
C GLU A 238 -3.15 -2.31 20.68
N GLU A 239 -3.24 -3.20 21.67
CA GLU A 239 -4.52 -3.67 22.17
C GLU A 239 -5.43 -2.51 22.61
N GLY A 240 -6.64 -2.48 22.10
CA GLY A 240 -7.63 -1.44 22.41
C GLY A 240 -7.45 -0.13 21.63
N TYR A 241 -6.33 0.07 20.90
CA TYR A 241 -6.06 1.32 20.21
C TYR A 241 -7.14 1.69 19.19
N LEU A 242 -7.51 0.79 18.28
CA LEU A 242 -8.50 1.07 17.23
C LEU A 242 -9.90 1.34 17.81
N ALA A 243 -10.29 0.64 18.85
CA ALA A 243 -11.54 0.92 19.57
C ALA A 243 -11.51 2.31 20.22
N GLY A 244 -10.37 2.69 20.82
CA GLY A 244 -10.14 4.02 21.35
C GLY A 244 -10.19 5.11 20.28
N VAL A 245 -9.58 4.88 19.11
CA VAL A 245 -9.67 5.79 17.95
C VAL A 245 -11.13 6.04 17.58
N ARG A 246 -11.95 4.96 17.50
CA ARG A 246 -13.38 5.11 17.17
C ARG A 246 -14.13 5.89 18.22
N GLU A 247 -13.87 5.64 19.51
CA GLU A 247 -14.49 6.39 20.60
C GLU A 247 -14.13 7.88 20.55
N VAL A 248 -12.85 8.19 20.42
CA VAL A 248 -12.33 9.57 20.38
C VAL A 248 -12.92 10.32 19.16
N THR A 249 -12.90 9.73 17.97
CA THR A 249 -13.45 10.37 16.77
C THR A 249 -14.96 10.66 16.89
N ARG A 250 -15.74 9.73 17.45
CA ARG A 250 -17.18 9.96 17.74
C ARG A 250 -17.39 11.07 18.75
N ARG A 251 -16.62 11.09 19.85
CA ARG A 251 -16.72 12.12 20.89
C ARG A 251 -16.54 13.52 20.36
N HIS A 252 -15.61 13.70 19.42
CA HIS A 252 -15.31 15.01 18.82
C HIS A 252 -16.06 15.29 17.52
N GLY A 253 -16.94 14.40 17.08
CA GLY A 253 -17.70 14.55 15.83
C GLY A 253 -16.76 14.62 14.60
N VAL A 254 -15.69 13.85 14.60
CA VAL A 254 -14.72 13.71 13.53
C VAL A 254 -15.03 12.42 12.75
N LEU A 255 -15.11 12.50 11.43
CA LEU A 255 -15.36 11.31 10.61
C LEU A 255 -14.11 10.42 10.57
N LEU A 256 -14.29 9.11 10.77
CA LEU A 256 -13.22 8.12 10.66
C LEU A 256 -13.20 7.53 9.25
N VAL A 257 -12.07 7.64 8.58
CA VAL A 257 -11.84 7.10 7.23
C VAL A 257 -10.75 6.05 7.30
N ASN A 258 -11.08 4.79 7.02
CA ASN A 258 -10.11 3.71 6.88
C ASN A 258 -9.62 3.62 5.44
N ASP A 259 -8.32 3.76 5.21
CA ASP A 259 -7.67 3.45 3.94
C ASP A 259 -7.21 1.99 3.95
N GLU A 260 -7.94 1.13 3.24
CA GLU A 260 -7.72 -0.30 3.14
C GLU A 260 -6.82 -0.70 1.96
N THR A 261 -6.22 0.28 1.29
CA THR A 261 -5.44 0.04 0.06
C THR A 261 -4.33 -0.99 0.25
N HIS A 262 -3.71 -1.04 1.42
CA HIS A 262 -2.73 -2.06 1.79
C HIS A 262 -3.27 -3.07 2.82
N THR A 263 -4.10 -2.62 3.75
CA THR A 263 -4.61 -3.47 4.83
C THR A 263 -5.68 -4.46 4.37
N ILE A 264 -6.09 -4.39 3.09
CA ILE A 264 -6.84 -5.45 2.40
C ILE A 264 -6.16 -6.83 2.50
N CYS A 265 -4.84 -6.87 2.72
CA CYS A 265 -4.11 -8.11 2.96
C CYS A 265 -4.55 -8.88 4.22
N ALA A 266 -5.32 -8.27 5.12
CA ALA A 266 -5.86 -8.89 6.32
C ALA A 266 -7.03 -9.86 6.05
N GLY A 267 -7.74 -9.71 4.92
CA GLY A 267 -8.87 -10.57 4.58
C GLY A 267 -9.78 -10.00 3.48
N PRO A 268 -10.85 -10.70 3.09
CA PRO A 268 -11.75 -10.31 1.98
C PRO A 268 -12.41 -8.93 2.14
N GLY A 269 -12.59 -8.46 3.36
CA GLY A 269 -13.12 -7.14 3.70
C GLY A 269 -12.09 -6.25 4.40
N GLY A 270 -10.78 -6.53 4.16
CA GLY A 270 -9.67 -5.79 4.74
C GLY A 270 -9.57 -5.93 6.25
N ALA A 271 -8.76 -5.09 6.88
CA ALA A 271 -8.67 -4.98 8.32
C ALA A 271 -10.00 -4.50 8.93
N THR A 272 -10.78 -3.69 8.20
CA THR A 272 -12.09 -3.22 8.64
C THR A 272 -13.00 -4.39 9.03
N ALA A 273 -13.14 -5.40 8.18
CA ALA A 273 -13.95 -6.57 8.49
C ALA A 273 -13.23 -7.56 9.42
N ALA A 274 -11.91 -7.78 9.21
CA ALA A 274 -11.14 -8.74 10.00
C ALA A 274 -11.04 -8.38 11.49
N TRP A 275 -11.09 -7.08 11.81
CA TRP A 275 -10.98 -6.55 13.17
C TRP A 275 -12.27 -5.89 13.68
N ASP A 276 -13.38 -6.10 12.98
CA ASP A 276 -14.72 -5.57 13.34
C ASP A 276 -14.71 -4.05 13.59
N LEU A 277 -14.09 -3.31 12.65
CA LEU A 277 -13.98 -1.86 12.74
C LEU A 277 -15.23 -1.17 12.18
N GLU A 278 -15.58 -0.01 12.74
CA GLU A 278 -16.77 0.76 12.37
C GLU A 278 -16.40 2.16 11.82
N PRO A 279 -15.72 2.28 10.66
CA PRO A 279 -15.43 3.58 10.08
C PRO A 279 -16.69 4.24 9.50
N ASP A 280 -16.65 5.57 9.34
CA ASP A 280 -17.68 6.34 8.63
C ASP A 280 -17.49 6.21 7.11
N LEU A 281 -16.23 6.10 6.66
CA LEU A 281 -15.88 5.88 5.26
C LEU A 281 -14.72 4.86 5.15
N VAL A 282 -14.70 4.15 4.03
CA VAL A 282 -13.59 3.24 3.65
C VAL A 282 -13.11 3.62 2.25
N VAL A 283 -11.80 3.62 2.05
CA VAL A 283 -11.16 3.75 0.73
C VAL A 283 -10.42 2.45 0.42
N ILE A 284 -10.53 1.96 -0.82
CA ILE A 284 -9.80 0.81 -1.31
C ILE A 284 -9.43 1.00 -2.78
N GLY A 285 -8.21 0.64 -3.14
CA GLY A 285 -7.72 0.64 -4.51
C GLY A 285 -6.92 -0.61 -4.82
N LYS A 286 -5.85 -0.45 -5.59
CA LYS A 286 -4.85 -1.50 -5.91
C LYS A 286 -5.46 -2.82 -6.38
N PRO A 287 -5.63 -3.89 -5.53
CA PRO A 287 -5.92 -5.22 -6.03
C PRO A 287 -7.34 -5.40 -6.58
N ILE A 288 -8.29 -4.50 -6.26
CA ILE A 288 -9.71 -4.72 -6.60
C ILE A 288 -9.99 -4.80 -8.09
N GLY A 289 -9.11 -4.23 -8.93
CA GLY A 289 -9.23 -4.23 -10.38
C GLY A 289 -8.45 -5.35 -11.09
N GLY A 290 -7.76 -6.23 -10.35
CA GLY A 290 -6.95 -7.30 -10.95
C GLY A 290 -5.86 -6.77 -11.90
N GLY A 291 -5.28 -5.59 -11.60
CA GLY A 291 -4.29 -4.89 -12.42
C GLY A 291 -4.83 -3.74 -13.26
N ILE A 292 -6.16 -3.61 -13.43
CA ILE A 292 -6.78 -2.46 -14.08
C ILE A 292 -6.92 -1.31 -13.07
N PRO A 293 -6.49 -0.08 -13.41
CA PRO A 293 -6.60 1.08 -12.52
C PRO A 293 -8.04 1.36 -12.10
N VAL A 294 -8.34 1.20 -10.84
CA VAL A 294 -9.62 1.50 -10.22
C VAL A 294 -9.47 1.55 -8.71
N ALA A 295 -10.28 2.39 -8.09
CA ALA A 295 -10.49 2.44 -6.65
C ALA A 295 -11.98 2.63 -6.34
N ALA A 296 -12.34 2.37 -5.10
CA ALA A 296 -13.68 2.58 -4.58
C ALA A 296 -13.62 3.25 -3.22
N TYR A 297 -14.69 3.96 -2.88
CA TYR A 297 -14.89 4.48 -1.53
C TYR A 297 -16.32 4.22 -1.08
N GLY A 298 -16.42 3.67 0.12
CA GLY A 298 -17.68 3.33 0.78
C GLY A 298 -18.00 4.30 1.90
N MET A 299 -19.27 4.43 2.23
CA MET A 299 -19.74 5.32 3.28
C MET A 299 -20.88 4.70 4.08
N SER A 300 -20.96 5.09 5.35
CA SER A 300 -22.05 4.71 6.24
C SER A 300 -23.40 5.27 5.76
N ALA A 301 -24.50 4.70 6.25
CA ALA A 301 -25.83 5.20 5.91
C ALA A 301 -26.01 6.68 6.29
N GLU A 302 -25.51 7.10 7.46
CA GLU A 302 -25.58 8.48 7.93
C GLU A 302 -24.83 9.44 6.99
N VAL A 303 -23.61 9.11 6.61
CA VAL A 303 -22.81 9.92 5.67
C VAL A 303 -23.50 10.01 4.32
N ALA A 304 -24.01 8.88 3.80
CA ALA A 304 -24.68 8.83 2.52
C ALA A 304 -25.95 9.71 2.50
N GLU A 305 -26.80 9.60 3.51
CA GLU A 305 -28.04 10.40 3.61
C GLU A 305 -27.73 11.90 3.61
N ARG A 306 -26.68 12.33 4.31
CA ARG A 306 -26.26 13.74 4.38
C ARG A 306 -25.66 14.24 3.06
N LEU A 307 -25.11 13.36 2.21
CA LEU A 307 -24.52 13.69 0.92
C LEU A 307 -25.52 13.62 -0.24
N GLU A 308 -26.55 12.78 -0.19
CA GLU A 308 -27.52 12.59 -1.30
C GLU A 308 -28.17 13.89 -1.74
N GLY A 309 -28.60 14.73 -0.81
CA GLY A 309 -29.20 16.02 -1.12
C GLY A 309 -28.31 16.96 -1.93
N PRO A 310 -27.09 17.27 -1.44
CA PRO A 310 -26.10 18.05 -2.17
C PRO A 310 -25.66 17.43 -3.49
N MET A 311 -25.51 16.10 -3.53
CA MET A 311 -25.03 15.35 -4.72
C MET A 311 -26.08 15.29 -5.85
N LEU A 312 -27.36 15.38 -5.54
CA LEU A 312 -28.46 15.40 -6.50
C LEU A 312 -28.93 16.84 -6.85
N GLY A 313 -28.28 17.84 -6.28
CA GLY A 313 -28.57 19.26 -6.55
C GLY A 313 -28.18 19.68 -7.96
N HIS A 314 -28.73 20.82 -8.41
CA HIS A 314 -28.58 21.35 -9.78
C HIS A 314 -27.14 21.82 -10.08
N ASP A 315 -26.33 22.12 -9.08
CA ASP A 315 -24.97 22.65 -9.22
C ASP A 315 -23.85 21.60 -9.00
N ILE A 316 -24.15 20.32 -9.24
CA ILE A 316 -23.21 19.21 -9.01
C ILE A 316 -22.00 19.24 -9.95
N ASP A 317 -22.10 19.94 -11.06
CA ASP A 317 -21.07 20.01 -12.13
C ASP A 317 -19.67 20.37 -11.62
N VAL A 318 -19.60 21.07 -10.49
CA VAL A 318 -18.35 21.47 -9.87
C VAL A 318 -18.18 20.94 -8.42
N ALA A 319 -18.84 19.88 -8.05
CA ALA A 319 -18.67 19.27 -6.72
C ALA A 319 -17.21 18.86 -6.41
N GLY A 320 -16.42 18.70 -7.47
CA GLY A 320 -15.00 18.38 -7.39
C GLY A 320 -14.71 16.92 -7.01
N VAL A 321 -15.66 16.05 -7.27
CA VAL A 321 -15.56 14.59 -7.11
C VAL A 321 -15.92 13.90 -8.42
N GLY A 322 -15.40 12.69 -8.63
CA GLY A 322 -15.62 11.94 -9.87
C GLY A 322 -14.54 12.21 -10.93
N GLY A 323 -14.84 11.88 -12.16
CA GLY A 323 -13.96 12.03 -13.33
C GLY A 323 -14.49 11.18 -14.49
N THR A 324 -14.20 11.58 -15.72
CA THR A 324 -14.72 10.94 -16.95
C THR A 324 -14.50 9.43 -17.00
N LEU A 325 -13.40 8.94 -16.43
CA LEU A 325 -13.04 7.53 -16.46
C LEU A 325 -13.38 6.78 -15.17
N SER A 326 -13.82 7.50 -14.11
CA SER A 326 -14.23 6.87 -12.84
C SER A 326 -15.45 5.98 -13.07
N GLY A 327 -15.39 4.75 -12.60
CA GLY A 327 -16.48 3.77 -12.78
C GLY A 327 -16.72 3.38 -14.24
N SER A 328 -15.71 3.48 -15.11
CA SER A 328 -15.83 3.09 -16.52
C SER A 328 -16.29 1.62 -16.65
N ALA A 329 -16.94 1.30 -17.75
CA ALA A 329 -17.43 -0.05 -17.97
C ALA A 329 -16.31 -1.10 -17.99
N LEU A 330 -15.09 -0.74 -18.41
CA LEU A 330 -13.91 -1.58 -18.34
C LEU A 330 -13.51 -1.86 -16.87
N ALA A 331 -13.41 -0.80 -16.07
CA ALA A 331 -13.06 -0.93 -14.66
C ALA A 331 -14.09 -1.79 -13.91
N MET A 332 -15.39 -1.56 -14.15
CA MET A 332 -16.46 -2.35 -13.50
C MET A 332 -16.43 -3.84 -13.88
N ALA A 333 -16.16 -4.15 -15.15
CA ALA A 333 -16.01 -5.55 -15.59
C ALA A 333 -14.78 -6.21 -14.92
N ALA A 334 -13.67 -5.51 -14.85
CA ALA A 334 -12.45 -6.00 -14.19
C ALA A 334 -12.65 -6.21 -12.68
N VAL A 335 -13.26 -5.24 -11.97
CA VAL A 335 -13.56 -5.39 -10.53
C VAL A 335 -14.52 -6.54 -10.30
N ARG A 336 -15.59 -6.68 -11.10
CA ARG A 336 -16.51 -7.81 -10.98
C ARG A 336 -15.80 -9.14 -11.17
N ALA A 337 -14.97 -9.28 -12.21
CA ALA A 337 -14.21 -10.49 -12.46
C ALA A 337 -13.25 -10.79 -11.31
N THR A 338 -12.53 -9.76 -10.81
CA THR A 338 -11.63 -9.91 -9.66
C THR A 338 -12.36 -10.37 -8.42
N LEU A 339 -13.40 -9.66 -7.99
CA LEU A 339 -14.12 -9.95 -6.74
C LEU A 339 -14.93 -11.25 -6.80
N SER A 340 -15.27 -11.73 -8.02
CA SER A 340 -15.94 -13.02 -8.21
C SER A 340 -14.98 -14.21 -8.13
N THR A 341 -13.71 -14.04 -8.43
CA THR A 341 -12.76 -15.14 -8.61
C THR A 341 -11.51 -15.05 -7.76
N ALA A 342 -11.29 -13.90 -7.11
CA ALA A 342 -10.15 -13.63 -6.23
C ALA A 342 -10.56 -12.76 -5.05
N LEU A 343 -9.65 -12.55 -4.11
CA LEU A 343 -9.90 -11.88 -2.82
C LEU A 343 -11.05 -12.51 -2.04
N ARG A 344 -11.24 -13.83 -2.19
CA ARG A 344 -12.23 -14.63 -1.45
C ARG A 344 -11.56 -15.23 -0.21
N GLN A 345 -12.35 -15.74 0.71
CA GLN A 345 -11.82 -16.37 1.92
C GLN A 345 -10.82 -17.49 1.60
N GLU A 346 -11.16 -18.35 0.61
CA GLU A 346 -10.28 -19.46 0.20
C GLU A 346 -8.89 -18.97 -0.28
N ASP A 347 -8.80 -17.79 -0.88
CA ASP A 347 -7.55 -17.23 -1.37
C ASP A 347 -6.67 -16.80 -0.19
N PHE A 348 -7.28 -16.22 0.84
CA PHE A 348 -6.57 -15.86 2.08
C PHE A 348 -6.21 -17.09 2.93
N ASP A 349 -7.03 -18.14 2.91
CA ASP A 349 -6.74 -19.40 3.59
C ASP A 349 -5.49 -20.10 3.03
N VAL A 350 -5.11 -19.79 1.78
CA VAL A 350 -3.84 -20.24 1.17
C VAL A 350 -2.71 -19.22 1.44
N ALA A 351 -2.95 -17.94 1.23
CA ALA A 351 -1.90 -16.93 1.24
C ALA A 351 -1.40 -16.59 2.65
N ILE A 352 -2.28 -16.58 3.68
CA ILE A 352 -1.90 -16.29 5.07
C ILE A 352 -0.93 -17.33 5.63
N PRO A 353 -1.14 -18.66 5.49
CA PRO A 353 -0.16 -19.65 5.93
C PRO A 353 1.22 -19.54 5.26
N LEU A 354 1.28 -19.07 4.00
CA LEU A 354 2.55 -18.81 3.32
C LEU A 354 3.30 -17.63 3.98
N ALA A 355 2.57 -16.57 4.34
CA ALA A 355 3.15 -15.45 5.09
C ALA A 355 3.61 -15.87 6.52
N GLU A 356 2.90 -16.80 7.16
CA GLU A 356 3.31 -17.39 8.44
C GLU A 356 4.61 -18.18 8.29
N ARG A 357 4.67 -19.07 7.29
CA ARG A 357 5.90 -19.82 6.98
C ARG A 357 7.09 -18.89 6.71
N PHE A 358 6.86 -17.81 5.97
CA PHE A 358 7.89 -16.80 5.70
C PHE A 358 8.39 -16.16 6.99
N THR A 359 7.48 -15.67 7.85
CA THR A 359 7.89 -15.04 9.12
C THR A 359 8.62 -16.01 10.04
N ASP A 360 8.19 -17.26 10.08
CA ASP A 360 8.86 -18.28 10.90
C ASP A 360 10.27 -18.60 10.38
N GLY A 361 10.43 -18.71 9.05
CA GLY A 361 11.74 -18.91 8.43
C GLY A 361 12.71 -17.76 8.68
N ILE A 362 12.25 -16.51 8.54
CA ILE A 362 13.06 -15.32 8.83
C ILE A 362 13.40 -15.24 10.33
N ARG A 363 12.42 -15.45 11.22
CA ARG A 363 12.64 -15.46 12.67
C ARG A 363 13.68 -16.49 13.08
N GLN A 364 13.62 -17.70 12.51
CA GLN A 364 14.62 -18.73 12.77
C GLN A 364 16.04 -18.28 12.41
N VAL A 365 16.22 -17.58 11.31
CA VAL A 365 17.55 -17.04 10.92
C VAL A 365 17.98 -15.95 11.89
N ILE A 366 17.09 -15.00 12.23
CA ILE A 366 17.35 -13.92 13.19
C ILE A 366 17.80 -14.51 14.54
N ASP A 367 17.05 -15.46 15.07
CA ASP A 367 17.33 -16.11 16.37
C ASP A 367 18.63 -16.95 16.36
N THR A 368 18.90 -17.65 15.24
CA THR A 368 20.10 -18.46 15.09
C THR A 368 21.38 -17.62 15.16
N HIS A 369 21.33 -16.39 14.67
CA HIS A 369 22.48 -15.48 14.61
C HIS A 369 22.44 -14.36 15.66
N ASP A 370 21.49 -14.41 16.62
CA ASP A 370 21.31 -13.41 17.69
C ASP A 370 21.27 -11.96 17.14
N LEU A 371 20.52 -11.77 16.04
CA LEU A 371 20.41 -10.47 15.38
C LEU A 371 19.35 -9.60 16.07
N PRO A 372 19.58 -8.29 16.28
CA PRO A 372 18.61 -7.38 16.86
C PRO A 372 17.56 -6.92 15.82
N TRP A 373 17.10 -7.84 15.00
CA TRP A 373 16.15 -7.64 13.92
C TRP A 373 14.78 -8.19 14.29
N HIS A 374 13.75 -7.82 13.54
CA HIS A 374 12.44 -8.43 13.73
C HIS A 374 11.76 -8.70 12.39
N VAL A 375 10.71 -9.51 12.43
CA VAL A 375 9.79 -9.73 11.32
C VAL A 375 8.37 -9.62 11.83
N GLN A 376 7.52 -8.90 11.09
CA GLN A 376 6.12 -8.64 11.44
C GLN A 376 5.22 -9.09 10.28
N ARG A 377 3.98 -9.51 10.62
CA ARG A 377 2.97 -9.95 9.64
C ARG A 377 1.65 -9.21 9.84
N LEU A 378 0.97 -8.95 8.71
CA LEU A 378 -0.40 -8.47 8.64
C LEU A 378 -1.14 -9.27 7.56
N GLY A 379 -1.96 -10.24 7.95
CA GLY A 379 -2.63 -11.14 7.02
C GLY A 379 -1.63 -11.87 6.11
N CYS A 380 -1.78 -11.72 4.80
CA CYS A 380 -0.87 -12.30 3.79
C CYS A 380 0.30 -11.37 3.40
N ARG A 381 0.57 -10.34 4.17
CA ARG A 381 1.71 -9.42 4.06
C ARG A 381 2.69 -9.66 5.21
N ALA A 382 3.99 -9.69 4.95
CA ALA A 382 5.03 -9.79 5.94
C ALA A 382 6.18 -8.85 5.62
N GLU A 383 6.92 -8.44 6.64
CA GLU A 383 8.05 -7.53 6.49
C GLU A 383 9.08 -7.76 7.58
N TYR A 384 10.37 -7.78 7.22
CA TYR A 384 11.46 -7.83 8.20
C TYR A 384 12.21 -6.51 8.25
N TRP A 385 12.77 -6.23 9.42
CA TRP A 385 13.47 -4.99 9.73
C TRP A 385 14.77 -5.26 10.45
N PHE A 386 15.75 -4.41 10.21
CA PHE A 386 17.08 -4.48 10.80
C PHE A 386 17.17 -3.78 12.17
N CYS A 387 16.07 -3.75 12.90
CA CYS A 387 15.93 -3.13 14.22
C CYS A 387 14.90 -3.90 15.06
N PRO A 388 14.79 -3.65 16.37
CA PRO A 388 13.65 -4.08 17.19
C PRO A 388 12.31 -3.50 16.67
N PRO A 389 11.15 -4.13 16.99
CA PRO A 389 9.85 -3.70 16.47
C PRO A 389 9.50 -2.26 16.91
N PRO A 390 9.25 -1.35 15.95
CA PRO A 390 8.84 0.01 16.26
C PRO A 390 7.36 0.05 16.70
N ARG A 391 7.02 1.02 17.55
CA ARG A 391 5.65 1.22 18.06
C ARG A 391 4.91 2.34 17.33
N ALA A 392 5.62 3.21 16.63
CA ALA A 392 5.08 4.39 15.96
C ALA A 392 5.84 4.69 14.65
N GLY A 393 5.22 5.50 13.80
CA GLY A 393 5.76 5.87 12.50
C GLY A 393 7.13 6.56 12.55
N ALA A 394 7.33 7.48 13.49
CA ALA A 394 8.60 8.17 13.67
C ALA A 394 9.74 7.21 14.10
N GLU A 395 9.44 6.23 14.95
CA GLU A 395 10.43 5.23 15.36
C GLU A 395 10.83 4.35 14.17
N ALA A 396 9.83 3.90 13.39
CA ALA A 396 10.05 3.12 12.19
C ALA A 396 10.91 3.89 11.17
N ALA A 397 10.56 5.14 10.89
CA ALA A 397 11.30 5.99 9.96
C ALA A 397 12.74 6.27 10.41
N ALA A 398 12.98 6.41 11.71
CA ALA A 398 14.31 6.62 12.26
C ALA A 398 15.19 5.35 12.26
N ALA A 399 14.57 4.18 12.13
CA ALA A 399 15.25 2.88 12.19
C ALA A 399 15.64 2.31 10.82
N VAL A 400 15.30 2.99 9.72
CA VAL A 400 15.67 2.57 8.36
C VAL A 400 17.18 2.47 8.19
N ASP A 401 17.65 1.35 7.68
CA ASP A 401 19.06 1.10 7.33
C ASP A 401 19.18 0.95 5.81
N GLU A 402 19.35 2.09 5.13
CA GLU A 402 19.36 2.14 3.65
C GLU A 402 20.45 1.26 3.02
N GLU A 403 21.59 1.05 3.70
CA GLU A 403 22.68 0.23 3.18
C GLU A 403 22.33 -1.27 3.24
N LEU A 404 21.74 -1.72 4.35
CA LEU A 404 21.25 -3.09 4.49
C LEU A 404 20.06 -3.33 3.54
N ASP A 405 19.10 -2.43 3.47
CA ASP A 405 17.98 -2.53 2.55
C ASP A 405 18.47 -2.70 1.10
N ALA A 406 19.36 -1.82 0.64
CA ALA A 406 19.89 -1.86 -0.71
C ALA A 406 20.66 -3.18 -0.99
N PHE A 407 21.43 -3.68 -0.03
CA PHE A 407 22.15 -4.93 -0.16
C PHE A 407 21.18 -6.13 -0.23
N PHE A 408 20.22 -6.25 0.70
CA PHE A 408 19.30 -7.38 0.72
C PHE A 408 18.43 -7.43 -0.53
N HIS A 409 17.93 -6.29 -1.00
CA HIS A 409 17.15 -6.23 -2.24
C HIS A 409 17.96 -6.68 -3.46
N LEU A 410 19.22 -6.23 -3.57
CA LEU A 410 20.07 -6.60 -4.69
C LEU A 410 20.52 -8.07 -4.61
N TRP A 411 20.83 -8.55 -3.40
CA TRP A 411 21.15 -9.95 -3.15
C TRP A 411 20.01 -10.89 -3.52
N THR A 412 18.76 -10.53 -3.16
CA THR A 412 17.58 -11.36 -3.42
C THR A 412 17.22 -11.35 -4.89
N VAL A 413 17.22 -10.20 -5.57
CA VAL A 413 16.86 -10.12 -6.99
C VAL A 413 17.86 -10.85 -7.87
N ASN A 414 19.15 -10.80 -7.57
CA ASN A 414 20.19 -11.57 -8.26
C ASN A 414 20.05 -13.09 -8.09
N ARG A 415 19.17 -13.53 -7.18
CA ARG A 415 18.85 -14.95 -6.91
C ARG A 415 17.41 -15.30 -7.25
N GLY A 416 16.77 -14.46 -8.09
CA GLY A 416 15.45 -14.72 -8.62
C GLY A 416 14.30 -14.49 -7.63
N VAL A 417 14.46 -13.57 -6.66
CA VAL A 417 13.37 -13.18 -5.74
C VAL A 417 13.26 -11.66 -5.70
N LEU A 418 12.08 -11.15 -6.01
CA LEU A 418 11.78 -9.72 -6.00
C LEU A 418 11.00 -9.34 -4.73
N LEU A 419 11.53 -8.39 -3.96
CA LEU A 419 10.85 -7.72 -2.84
C LEU A 419 10.35 -6.33 -3.26
N ALA A 420 9.50 -5.71 -2.47
CA ALA A 420 9.11 -4.32 -2.71
C ALA A 420 10.32 -3.37 -2.51
N PRO A 421 10.53 -2.38 -3.41
CA PRO A 421 11.78 -1.63 -3.46
C PRO A 421 11.96 -0.56 -2.38
N PHE A 422 10.94 -0.30 -1.57
CA PHE A 422 10.94 0.78 -0.59
C PHE A 422 11.20 0.32 0.84
N HIS A 423 11.01 -0.98 1.08
CA HIS A 423 11.13 -1.64 2.36
C HIS A 423 11.13 -3.16 2.14
N ASN A 424 11.46 -3.97 3.16
CA ASN A 424 11.64 -5.42 3.01
C ASN A 424 10.28 -6.16 3.07
N MET A 425 9.32 -5.67 2.30
CA MET A 425 7.94 -6.17 2.27
C MET A 425 7.80 -7.33 1.30
N SER A 426 7.13 -8.38 1.75
CA SER A 426 6.72 -9.53 0.98
C SER A 426 5.19 -9.71 1.05
N LEU A 427 4.57 -9.93 -0.10
CA LEU A 427 3.16 -10.25 -0.25
C LEU A 427 3.00 -11.67 -0.79
N PHE A 428 2.02 -12.38 -0.28
CA PHE A 428 1.70 -13.74 -0.70
C PHE A 428 0.34 -13.78 -1.38
N SER A 429 0.31 -14.41 -2.55
CA SER A 429 -0.90 -14.70 -3.31
C SER A 429 -1.22 -16.19 -3.22
N PRO A 430 -2.44 -16.61 -3.58
CA PRO A 430 -2.79 -18.03 -3.63
C PRO A 430 -2.03 -18.83 -4.72
N PHE A 431 -1.23 -18.16 -5.54
CA PHE A 431 -0.40 -18.77 -6.59
C PHE A 431 1.05 -19.02 -6.16
N HIS A 432 1.46 -18.53 -4.99
CA HIS A 432 2.73 -18.91 -4.40
C HIS A 432 2.64 -20.31 -3.77
N THR A 433 3.80 -20.93 -3.63
CA THR A 433 3.95 -22.25 -3.00
C THR A 433 4.88 -22.14 -1.78
N GLU A 434 4.87 -23.17 -0.93
CA GLU A 434 5.85 -23.28 0.16
C GLU A 434 7.30 -23.26 -0.36
N ALA A 435 7.54 -23.83 -1.55
CA ALA A 435 8.85 -23.81 -2.16
C ALA A 435 9.31 -22.40 -2.54
N ASP A 436 8.41 -21.51 -2.96
CA ASP A 436 8.73 -20.11 -3.24
C ASP A 436 9.15 -19.38 -1.97
N VAL A 437 8.46 -19.64 -0.85
CA VAL A 437 8.83 -19.12 0.47
C VAL A 437 10.19 -19.65 0.92
N ASP A 438 10.44 -20.95 0.75
CA ASP A 438 11.71 -21.58 1.15
C ASP A 438 12.90 -21.07 0.34
N VAL A 439 12.69 -20.76 -0.94
CA VAL A 439 13.72 -20.09 -1.78
C VAL A 439 14.11 -18.76 -1.16
N HIS A 440 13.13 -17.90 -0.81
CA HIS A 440 13.45 -16.63 -0.16
C HIS A 440 14.17 -16.82 1.17
N THR A 441 13.68 -17.71 2.04
CA THR A 441 14.30 -17.97 3.35
C THR A 441 15.75 -18.45 3.22
N SER A 442 16.03 -19.28 2.22
CA SER A 442 17.40 -19.75 1.92
C SER A 442 18.28 -18.61 1.43
N VAL A 443 17.76 -17.75 0.55
CA VAL A 443 18.47 -16.59 0.02
C VAL A 443 18.76 -15.57 1.14
N PHE A 444 17.78 -15.31 2.01
CA PHE A 444 17.94 -14.43 3.18
C PHE A 444 19.01 -14.96 4.14
N ARG A 445 18.96 -16.27 4.46
CA ARG A 445 20.00 -16.90 5.29
C ARG A 445 21.38 -16.74 4.68
N GLY A 446 21.54 -16.98 3.38
CA GLY A 446 22.81 -16.81 2.68
C GLY A 446 23.34 -15.37 2.73
N ALA A 447 22.45 -14.35 2.68
CA ALA A 447 22.82 -12.94 2.87
C ALA A 447 23.36 -12.69 4.28
N VAL A 448 22.65 -13.19 5.30
CA VAL A 448 23.06 -13.06 6.71
C VAL A 448 24.43 -13.74 6.95
N GLU A 449 24.60 -14.98 6.49
CA GLU A 449 25.85 -15.71 6.63
C GLU A 449 27.01 -15.01 5.89
N ALA A 450 26.75 -14.46 4.70
CA ALA A 450 27.73 -13.68 3.97
C ALA A 450 28.14 -12.39 4.71
N LEU A 451 27.21 -11.74 5.42
CA LEU A 451 27.50 -10.54 6.21
C LEU A 451 28.28 -10.83 7.49
N LEU A 452 28.04 -11.99 8.11
CA LEU A 452 28.66 -12.33 9.39
C LEU A 452 30.04 -12.99 9.22
N GLY A 453 30.36 -13.61 8.09
CA GLY A 453 31.67 -14.22 7.77
C GLY A 453 31.69 -15.69 7.97
#